data_25c68c1b137df6a1950870686c3dbb1d
#
_entry.id   25c68c1b137df6a1950870686c3dbb1d
#
_cell.length_a   1.000
_cell.length_b   1.000
_cell.length_c   1.000
_cell.angle_alpha   90.00
_cell.angle_beta   90.00
_cell.angle_gamma   90.00
#
_symmetry.space_group_name_H-M   'P 1'
#
loop_
_entity.id
_entity.type
_entity.pdbx_description
1 polymer ?
#
loop_
_entity_poly.entity_id
_entity_poly.type
_entity_poly.pdbx_seq_one_letter_code
_entity_poly.pdbx_strand_id
1 'polypeptide(L)'
;VKKHHLALLASVVSLAACSSASGPTYNAYELQPRDGVRTFRVDCHGILSSEKTCMKVATRMCGSDAVRTIDSTAPFREGADPRSLVFQCGAPAAPAPAAAPAAPVAAEKVSLTGDAYFATDSATLTPTAQAALDTLLNRQGDKQFSRVDVTGYTDSTGSDTHNLSLSRRRAEAVASYLREHGLKADSFAATGRGEADPAASNDTAEGRARNRRVEILLQK
;
A
#
# COMPACT_ATOMS: atom_id res chain seq x y z
N VAL A 1 16.65 0.10 67.16
CA VAL A 1 17.63 0.57 66.15
C VAL A 1 17.13 0.16 64.79
N LYS A 2 16.48 1.10 64.05
CA LYS A 2 15.97 0.87 62.68
C LYS A 2 17.06 1.23 61.66
N LYS A 3 17.51 0.26 60.85
CA LYS A 3 18.42 0.47 59.74
C LYS A 3 17.60 0.85 58.49
N HIS A 4 17.75 2.08 58.03
CA HIS A 4 17.20 2.55 56.73
C HIS A 4 18.17 2.15 55.62
N HIS A 5 17.74 1.25 54.74
CA HIS A 5 18.43 0.97 53.49
C HIS A 5 17.99 2.00 52.46
N LEU A 6 18.88 2.90 52.10
CA LEU A 6 18.71 3.89 51.02
C LEU A 6 19.06 3.16 49.71
N ALA A 7 18.04 2.86 48.92
CA ALA A 7 18.22 2.32 47.56
C ALA A 7 18.51 3.50 46.63
N LEU A 8 19.75 3.60 46.17
CA LEU A 8 20.15 4.49 45.09
C LEU A 8 19.67 3.90 43.75
N LEU A 9 18.65 4.50 43.16
CA LEU A 9 18.24 4.30 41.79
C LEU A 9 19.23 5.02 40.85
N ALA A 10 20.16 4.28 40.29
CA ALA A 10 21.03 4.76 39.22
C ALA A 10 20.24 4.83 37.92
N SER A 11 19.78 6.02 37.54
CA SER A 11 19.19 6.30 36.23
C SER A 11 20.30 6.25 35.19
N VAL A 12 20.32 5.18 34.40
CA VAL A 12 21.17 5.10 33.20
C VAL A 12 20.53 6.00 32.12
N VAL A 13 21.02 7.22 32.01
CA VAL A 13 20.74 8.09 30.87
C VAL A 13 21.57 7.57 29.71
N SER A 14 20.93 6.85 28.79
CA SER A 14 21.52 6.49 27.51
C SER A 14 21.66 7.76 26.66
N LEU A 15 22.85 8.37 26.69
CA LEU A 15 23.25 9.39 25.74
C LEU A 15 23.27 8.75 24.33
N ALA A 16 22.25 9.09 23.53
CA ALA A 16 22.29 8.87 22.11
C ALA A 16 23.45 9.72 21.55
N ALA A 17 24.61 9.14 21.39
CA ALA A 17 25.74 9.78 20.76
C ALA A 17 25.39 10.00 19.29
N CYS A 18 25.13 11.26 18.90
CA CYS A 18 25.14 11.66 17.50
C CYS A 18 26.55 11.39 16.96
N SER A 19 26.71 10.32 16.20
CA SER A 19 27.98 9.98 15.59
C SER A 19 28.22 10.88 14.38
N SER A 20 28.82 12.04 14.64
CA SER A 20 29.38 12.91 13.57
C SER A 20 30.90 12.83 13.64
N ALA A 21 31.54 12.63 12.49
CA ALA A 21 32.97 12.68 12.33
C ALA A 21 33.33 13.73 11.28
N SER A 22 34.33 14.59 11.55
CA SER A 22 34.80 15.58 10.61
C SER A 22 36.30 15.53 10.51
N GLY A 23 36.83 15.84 9.32
CA GLY A 23 38.22 15.94 9.01
C GLY A 23 38.49 17.08 8.03
N PRO A 24 39.74 17.41 7.74
CA PRO A 24 40.09 18.53 6.87
C PRO A 24 39.57 18.41 5.43
N THR A 25 39.16 17.23 5.02
CA THR A 25 38.70 16.92 3.66
C THR A 25 37.31 16.31 3.59
N TYR A 26 36.63 16.12 4.73
CA TYR A 26 35.29 15.53 4.76
C TYR A 26 34.49 15.90 6.01
N ASN A 27 33.19 15.90 5.88
CA ASN A 27 32.24 15.86 6.99
C ASN A 27 31.36 14.59 6.85
N ALA A 28 31.15 13.88 7.94
CA ALA A 28 30.31 12.70 7.98
C ALA A 28 29.28 12.80 9.11
N TYR A 29 28.04 12.45 8.83
CA TYR A 29 26.95 12.48 9.79
C TYR A 29 25.93 11.39 9.51
N GLU A 30 25.23 10.98 10.56
CA GLU A 30 24.17 10.01 10.48
C GLU A 30 22.85 10.70 10.09
N LEU A 31 22.16 10.11 9.11
CA LEU A 31 20.83 10.51 8.69
C LEU A 31 19.77 9.70 9.43
N GLN A 32 18.50 10.06 9.25
CA GLN A 32 17.38 9.24 9.68
C GLN A 32 17.51 7.83 9.08
N PRO A 33 17.27 6.77 9.87
CA PRO A 33 17.29 5.41 9.36
C PRO A 33 16.35 5.25 8.16
N ARG A 34 16.80 4.55 7.14
CA ARG A 34 16.00 4.23 5.97
C ARG A 34 15.80 2.73 5.91
N ASP A 35 14.55 2.29 5.83
CA ASP A 35 14.17 0.86 5.88
C ASP A 35 14.68 0.14 7.15
N GLY A 36 14.70 0.85 8.29
CA GLY A 36 15.20 0.33 9.57
C GLY A 36 16.74 0.20 9.65
N VAL A 37 17.47 0.60 8.61
CA VAL A 37 18.93 0.52 8.54
C VAL A 37 19.54 1.91 8.74
N ARG A 38 20.59 2.00 9.57
CA ARG A 38 21.32 3.23 9.80
C ARG A 38 21.90 3.74 8.49
N THR A 39 21.62 5.00 8.19
CA THR A 39 22.02 5.65 6.94
C THR A 39 22.98 6.79 7.27
N PHE A 40 24.03 6.90 6.49
CA PHE A 40 25.07 7.90 6.70
C PHE A 40 25.27 8.73 5.43
N ARG A 41 25.73 9.96 5.64
CA ARG A 41 26.18 10.83 4.56
C ARG A 41 27.59 11.31 4.84
N VAL A 42 28.42 11.28 3.81
CA VAL A 42 29.77 11.88 3.80
C VAL A 42 29.81 12.93 2.73
N ASP A 43 30.15 14.15 3.10
CA ASP A 43 30.45 15.25 2.17
C ASP A 43 31.96 15.46 2.08
N CYS A 44 32.54 15.32 0.89
CA CYS A 44 33.96 15.45 0.65
C CYS A 44 34.29 16.80 0.04
N HIS A 45 35.29 17.48 0.60
CA HIS A 45 35.70 18.83 0.17
C HIS A 45 37.17 18.85 -0.17
N GLY A 46 37.55 19.86 -0.97
CA GLY A 46 38.92 20.15 -1.31
C GLY A 46 39.36 19.64 -2.70
N ILE A 47 40.36 20.33 -3.26
CA ILE A 47 40.90 20.08 -4.60
C ILE A 47 41.68 18.77 -4.72
N LEU A 48 41.99 18.14 -3.59
CA LEU A 48 42.72 16.86 -3.51
C LEU A 48 41.82 15.71 -2.99
N SER A 49 40.53 15.94 -2.74
CA SER A 49 39.62 14.89 -2.34
C SER A 49 39.13 14.10 -3.55
N SER A 50 39.43 12.83 -3.59
CA SER A 50 38.99 11.91 -4.65
C SER A 50 37.81 11.03 -4.18
N GLU A 51 37.08 10.43 -5.12
CA GLU A 51 36.07 9.41 -4.85
C GLU A 51 36.57 8.38 -3.83
N LYS A 52 37.86 8.06 -3.92
CA LYS A 52 38.56 7.21 -2.97
C LYS A 52 38.53 7.77 -1.54
N THR A 53 38.43 9.09 -1.37
CA THR A 53 38.36 9.73 -0.03
C THR A 53 37.01 9.51 0.61
N CYS A 54 35.89 9.75 -0.08
CA CYS A 54 34.53 9.49 0.41
C CYS A 54 34.33 8.02 0.72
N MET A 55 34.71 7.14 -0.21
CA MET A 55 34.60 5.70 -0.03
C MET A 55 35.47 5.18 1.11
N LYS A 56 36.67 5.70 1.27
CA LYS A 56 37.56 5.34 2.39
C LYS A 56 37.00 5.74 3.75
N VAL A 57 36.32 6.88 3.83
CA VAL A 57 35.63 7.32 5.04
C VAL A 57 34.42 6.41 5.31
N ALA A 58 33.60 6.13 4.30
CA ALA A 58 32.47 5.22 4.41
C ALA A 58 32.90 3.81 4.88
N THR A 59 33.96 3.24 4.28
CA THR A 59 34.52 1.94 4.72
C THR A 59 34.99 2.00 6.15
N ARG A 60 35.63 3.07 6.59
CA ARG A 60 36.05 3.22 7.99
C ARG A 60 34.86 3.32 8.94
N MET A 61 33.79 3.98 8.56
CA MET A 61 32.57 4.11 9.34
C MET A 61 31.81 2.78 9.46
N CYS A 62 31.81 1.99 8.40
CA CYS A 62 31.18 0.66 8.39
C CYS A 62 32.01 -0.44 9.07
N GLY A 63 33.31 -0.21 9.31
CA GLY A 63 34.18 -1.20 9.94
C GLY A 63 34.35 -2.47 9.09
N SER A 64 33.85 -3.58 9.59
CA SER A 64 33.87 -4.90 8.89
C SER A 64 32.73 -5.06 7.89
N ASP A 65 31.73 -4.21 7.94
CA ASP A 65 30.53 -4.33 7.10
C ASP A 65 30.77 -3.71 5.72
N ALA A 66 30.15 -4.29 4.70
CA ALA A 66 30.23 -3.76 3.34
C ALA A 66 29.53 -2.39 3.23
N VAL A 67 30.13 -1.45 2.53
CA VAL A 67 29.51 -0.16 2.22
C VAL A 67 28.53 -0.34 1.07
N ARG A 68 27.27 -0.01 1.31
CA ARG A 68 26.21 0.03 0.28
C ARG A 68 25.87 1.47 -0.07
N THR A 69 26.29 1.91 -1.23
CA THR A 69 25.93 3.24 -1.75
C THR A 69 24.46 3.29 -2.11
N ILE A 70 23.74 4.28 -1.59
CA ILE A 70 22.32 4.54 -1.88
C ILE A 70 22.19 5.68 -2.88
N ASP A 71 22.98 6.73 -2.70
CA ASP A 71 22.96 7.90 -3.54
C ASP A 71 24.36 8.56 -3.55
N SER A 72 24.70 9.17 -4.67
CA SER A 72 25.95 9.93 -4.80
C SER A 72 25.73 11.13 -5.70
N THR A 73 26.17 12.29 -5.24
CA THR A 73 26.15 13.51 -6.05
C THR A 73 27.49 13.68 -6.74
N ALA A 74 27.52 13.42 -8.05
CA ALA A 74 28.68 13.70 -8.88
C ALA A 74 28.65 15.16 -9.33
N PRO A 75 29.82 15.86 -9.41
CA PRO A 75 29.89 17.16 -10.04
C PRO A 75 29.69 17.03 -11.56
N PHE A 76 29.33 18.13 -12.23
CA PHE A 76 28.98 18.27 -13.65
C PHE A 76 30.03 17.84 -14.69
N ARG A 77 31.13 17.23 -14.29
CA ARG A 77 32.21 16.76 -15.17
C ARG A 77 32.34 15.24 -15.07
N GLU A 78 32.33 14.58 -16.22
CA GLU A 78 32.71 13.17 -16.31
C GLU A 78 34.08 12.93 -15.68
N GLY A 79 34.18 11.98 -14.74
CA GLY A 79 35.41 11.63 -14.03
C GLY A 79 35.71 12.48 -12.78
N ALA A 80 34.83 13.38 -12.38
CA ALA A 80 35.01 14.12 -11.13
C ALA A 80 34.40 13.37 -9.95
N ASP A 81 35.09 13.46 -8.81
CA ASP A 81 34.69 12.75 -7.58
C ASP A 81 33.30 13.13 -7.07
N PRO A 82 32.53 12.20 -6.53
CA PRO A 82 31.29 12.53 -5.85
C PRO A 82 31.61 13.45 -4.66
N ARG A 83 30.93 14.58 -4.62
CA ARG A 83 31.06 15.53 -3.50
C ARG A 83 30.24 15.11 -2.29
N SER A 84 29.30 14.20 -2.46
CA SER A 84 28.59 13.59 -1.36
C SER A 84 28.27 12.13 -1.66
N LEU A 85 28.32 11.29 -0.62
CA LEU A 85 28.01 9.87 -0.67
C LEU A 85 27.02 9.57 0.45
N VAL A 86 25.85 9.03 0.08
CA VAL A 86 24.86 8.48 1.03
C VAL A 86 24.97 6.97 0.98
N PHE A 87 25.16 6.35 2.14
CA PHE A 87 25.42 4.92 2.22
C PHE A 87 24.84 4.30 3.49
N GLN A 88 24.73 2.99 3.47
CA GLN A 88 24.41 2.13 4.61
C GLN A 88 25.51 1.11 4.79
N CYS A 89 25.68 0.62 6.02
CA CYS A 89 26.63 -0.44 6.34
C CYS A 89 25.90 -1.79 6.39
N GLY A 90 26.55 -2.81 5.83
CA GLY A 90 26.04 -4.19 5.85
C GLY A 90 25.20 -4.57 4.63
N ALA A 91 24.80 -5.82 4.59
CA ALA A 91 23.88 -6.32 3.58
C ALA A 91 22.53 -5.60 3.68
N PRO A 92 21.79 -5.43 2.56
CA PRO A 92 20.40 -5.00 2.64
C PRO A 92 19.70 -5.87 3.71
N ALA A 93 18.89 -5.25 4.57
CA ALA A 93 17.95 -6.05 5.35
C ALA A 93 17.26 -6.98 4.36
N ALA A 94 17.36 -8.30 4.59
CA ALA A 94 16.62 -9.24 3.76
C ALA A 94 15.20 -8.69 3.67
N PRO A 95 14.59 -8.57 2.46
CA PRO A 95 13.21 -8.12 2.36
C PRO A 95 12.44 -8.95 3.38
N ALA A 96 11.74 -8.26 4.29
CA ALA A 96 10.90 -8.94 5.26
C ALA A 96 10.13 -9.99 4.46
N PRO A 97 10.14 -11.29 4.86
CA PRO A 97 9.47 -12.32 4.08
C PRO A 97 8.13 -11.74 3.68
N ALA A 98 7.91 -11.59 2.37
CA ALA A 98 6.65 -11.05 1.87
C ALA A 98 5.58 -11.81 2.63
N ALA A 99 4.74 -11.09 3.39
CA ALA A 99 3.76 -11.70 4.26
C ALA A 99 3.13 -12.82 3.43
N ALA A 100 3.30 -14.06 3.87
CA ALA A 100 2.83 -15.22 3.13
C ALA A 100 1.42 -14.87 2.67
N PRO A 101 1.04 -15.06 1.39
CA PRO A 101 -0.28 -14.69 0.93
C PRO A 101 -1.25 -15.26 1.94
N ALA A 102 -2.01 -14.36 2.58
CA ALA A 102 -2.96 -14.74 3.62
C ALA A 102 -3.73 -15.93 3.07
N ALA A 103 -3.80 -17.02 3.83
CA ALA A 103 -4.51 -18.22 3.40
C ALA A 103 -5.83 -17.77 2.79
N PRO A 104 -6.26 -18.31 1.63
CA PRO A 104 -7.42 -17.81 0.94
C PRO A 104 -8.59 -17.80 1.93
N VAL A 105 -8.93 -16.61 2.40
CA VAL A 105 -10.13 -16.41 3.21
C VAL A 105 -11.28 -16.93 2.37
N ALA A 106 -12.09 -17.83 2.93
CA ALA A 106 -13.21 -18.39 2.21
C ALA A 106 -14.13 -17.24 1.78
N ALA A 107 -13.99 -16.85 0.52
CA ALA A 107 -14.72 -15.73 -0.07
C ALA A 107 -15.82 -16.29 -0.96
N GLU A 108 -17.04 -15.79 -0.80
CA GLU A 108 -18.16 -16.09 -1.69
C GLU A 108 -18.36 -14.93 -2.65
N LYS A 109 -18.29 -15.20 -3.95
CA LYS A 109 -18.53 -14.21 -5.00
C LYS A 109 -19.92 -14.38 -5.59
N VAL A 110 -20.69 -13.30 -5.61
CA VAL A 110 -22.00 -13.19 -6.24
C VAL A 110 -21.96 -12.10 -7.29
N SER A 111 -22.53 -12.37 -8.47
CA SER A 111 -22.57 -11.38 -9.56
C SER A 111 -24.02 -11.13 -9.98
N LEU A 112 -24.41 -9.86 -10.01
CA LEU A 112 -25.65 -9.36 -10.60
C LEU A 112 -25.32 -8.84 -12.00
N THR A 113 -25.71 -9.57 -13.04
CA THR A 113 -25.28 -9.30 -14.42
C THR A 113 -26.48 -9.03 -15.33
N GLY A 114 -26.40 -7.94 -16.12
CA GLY A 114 -27.39 -7.61 -17.12
C GLY A 114 -28.36 -6.48 -16.74
N ASP A 115 -29.19 -6.11 -17.70
CA ASP A 115 -30.09 -4.95 -17.60
C ASP A 115 -31.28 -5.13 -16.65
N ALA A 116 -31.50 -6.36 -16.19
CA ALA A 116 -32.60 -6.65 -15.26
C ALA A 116 -32.39 -6.00 -13.88
N TYR A 117 -31.17 -5.62 -13.52
CA TYR A 117 -30.83 -5.14 -12.18
C TYR A 117 -30.80 -3.61 -12.04
N PHE A 118 -30.50 -2.91 -13.12
CA PHE A 118 -30.50 -1.45 -13.19
C PHE A 118 -31.10 -1.00 -14.52
N ALA A 119 -31.90 0.07 -14.48
CA ALA A 119 -32.33 0.71 -15.72
C ALA A 119 -31.11 1.37 -16.43
N THR A 120 -31.24 1.64 -17.72
CA THR A 120 -30.22 2.32 -18.51
C THR A 120 -29.84 3.63 -17.84
N ASP A 121 -28.54 3.89 -17.72
CA ASP A 121 -27.97 5.10 -17.11
C ASP A 121 -28.44 5.38 -15.67
N SER A 122 -28.91 4.38 -14.97
CA SER A 122 -29.44 4.48 -13.60
C SER A 122 -28.64 3.64 -12.62
N ALA A 123 -28.60 4.09 -11.38
CA ALA A 123 -28.10 3.34 -10.21
C ALA A 123 -29.24 2.90 -9.28
N THR A 124 -30.49 3.14 -9.66
CA THR A 124 -31.66 2.69 -8.89
C THR A 124 -31.85 1.18 -9.07
N LEU A 125 -31.93 0.46 -7.96
CA LEU A 125 -32.18 -0.98 -7.96
C LEU A 125 -33.61 -1.26 -8.47
N THR A 126 -33.71 -2.14 -9.46
CA THR A 126 -35.00 -2.64 -9.92
C THR A 126 -35.62 -3.61 -8.90
N PRO A 127 -36.91 -3.91 -8.96
CA PRO A 127 -37.52 -4.96 -8.15
C PRO A 127 -36.83 -6.33 -8.31
N THR A 128 -36.33 -6.65 -9.51
CA THR A 128 -35.56 -7.85 -9.79
C THR A 128 -34.23 -7.85 -9.05
N ALA A 129 -33.54 -6.71 -8.99
CA ALA A 129 -32.32 -6.57 -8.21
C ALA A 129 -32.57 -6.77 -6.71
N GLN A 130 -33.61 -6.12 -6.19
CA GLN A 130 -33.98 -6.26 -4.77
C GLN A 130 -34.29 -7.71 -4.43
N ALA A 131 -35.10 -8.42 -5.20
CA ALA A 131 -35.42 -9.83 -4.98
C ALA A 131 -34.16 -10.73 -5.02
N ALA A 132 -33.21 -10.45 -5.91
CA ALA A 132 -31.94 -11.18 -5.96
C ALA A 132 -31.08 -10.92 -4.71
N LEU A 133 -31.03 -9.68 -4.23
CA LEU A 133 -30.32 -9.30 -3.01
C LEU A 133 -30.99 -9.88 -1.77
N ASP A 134 -32.31 -9.90 -1.70
CA ASP A 134 -33.08 -10.55 -0.61
C ASP A 134 -32.80 -12.07 -0.57
N THR A 135 -32.72 -12.71 -1.75
CA THR A 135 -32.33 -14.12 -1.84
C THR A 135 -30.90 -14.33 -1.30
N LEU A 136 -29.98 -13.44 -1.60
CA LEU A 136 -28.62 -13.47 -1.05
C LEU A 136 -28.67 -13.32 0.48
N LEU A 137 -29.36 -12.31 1.00
CA LEU A 137 -29.52 -12.06 2.43
C LEU A 137 -30.08 -13.28 3.17
N ASN A 138 -31.16 -13.87 2.67
CA ASN A 138 -31.79 -15.06 3.24
C ASN A 138 -30.82 -16.25 3.27
N ARG A 139 -30.01 -16.44 2.24
CA ARG A 139 -29.00 -17.50 2.17
C ARG A 139 -27.84 -17.27 3.15
N GLN A 140 -27.47 -16.03 3.41
CA GLN A 140 -26.42 -15.72 4.38
C GLN A 140 -26.91 -15.78 5.83
N GLY A 141 -28.18 -15.43 6.09
CA GLY A 141 -28.77 -15.45 7.42
C GLY A 141 -27.96 -14.62 8.43
N ASP A 142 -27.66 -15.21 9.56
CA ASP A 142 -26.92 -14.55 10.65
C ASP A 142 -25.40 -14.61 10.53
N LYS A 143 -24.85 -15.03 9.40
CA LYS A 143 -23.38 -15.10 9.20
C LYS A 143 -22.76 -13.73 9.31
N GLN A 144 -21.62 -13.66 10.03
CA GLN A 144 -20.78 -12.48 10.12
C GLN A 144 -19.66 -12.55 9.07
N PHE A 145 -19.43 -11.44 8.39
CA PHE A 145 -18.34 -11.27 7.42
C PHE A 145 -17.33 -10.26 7.96
N SER A 146 -16.05 -10.48 7.71
CA SER A 146 -15.00 -9.50 8.01
C SER A 146 -15.09 -8.31 7.03
N ARG A 147 -15.46 -8.60 5.77
CA ARG A 147 -15.54 -7.59 4.73
C ARG A 147 -16.50 -7.97 3.62
N VAL A 148 -17.21 -6.95 3.10
CA VAL A 148 -18.02 -7.03 1.90
C VAL A 148 -17.51 -6.00 0.89
N ASP A 149 -16.99 -6.49 -0.23
CA ASP A 149 -16.56 -5.64 -1.34
C ASP A 149 -17.59 -5.69 -2.47
N VAL A 150 -18.10 -4.54 -2.85
CA VAL A 150 -19.06 -4.41 -3.96
C VAL A 150 -18.40 -3.63 -5.08
N THR A 151 -18.27 -4.23 -6.26
CA THR A 151 -17.61 -3.62 -7.42
C THR A 151 -18.57 -3.52 -8.58
N GLY A 152 -18.77 -2.30 -9.07
CA GLY A 152 -19.63 -2.01 -10.23
C GLY A 152 -18.82 -1.87 -11.50
N TYR A 153 -19.41 -2.32 -12.61
CA TYR A 153 -18.86 -2.24 -13.96
C TYR A 153 -19.90 -1.73 -14.94
N THR A 154 -19.45 -1.15 -16.06
CA THR A 154 -20.26 -0.79 -17.22
C THR A 154 -19.80 -1.54 -18.46
N ASP A 155 -20.50 -1.39 -19.55
CA ASP A 155 -19.96 -1.66 -20.88
C ASP A 155 -19.16 -0.43 -21.37
N SER A 156 -18.62 -0.52 -22.60
CA SER A 156 -17.82 0.55 -23.23
C SER A 156 -18.66 1.67 -23.87
N THR A 157 -19.97 1.75 -23.60
CA THR A 157 -20.81 2.80 -24.14
C THR A 157 -20.74 4.04 -23.25
N GLY A 158 -20.40 5.19 -23.84
CA GLY A 158 -20.25 6.45 -23.10
C GLY A 158 -18.81 6.87 -22.88
N SER A 159 -18.59 7.85 -22.01
CA SER A 159 -17.24 8.28 -21.64
C SER A 159 -16.75 7.54 -20.39
N ASP A 160 -15.43 7.33 -20.30
CA ASP A 160 -14.76 6.68 -19.16
C ASP A 160 -15.17 7.33 -17.82
N THR A 161 -15.19 8.68 -17.78
CA THR A 161 -15.56 9.42 -16.57
C THR A 161 -17.01 9.16 -16.17
N HIS A 162 -17.92 9.13 -17.14
CA HIS A 162 -19.33 8.82 -16.92
C HIS A 162 -19.47 7.36 -16.41
N ASN A 163 -18.84 6.41 -17.09
CA ASN A 163 -18.85 5.00 -16.77
C ASN A 163 -18.28 4.72 -15.38
N LEU A 164 -17.18 5.37 -15.03
CA LEU A 164 -16.58 5.26 -13.69
C LEU A 164 -17.54 5.77 -12.61
N SER A 165 -18.16 6.92 -12.83
CA SER A 165 -19.13 7.49 -11.89
C SER A 165 -20.40 6.63 -11.75
N LEU A 166 -20.96 6.14 -12.86
CA LEU A 166 -22.16 5.30 -12.88
C LEU A 166 -21.91 3.97 -12.17
N SER A 167 -20.78 3.30 -12.49
CA SER A 167 -20.43 2.03 -11.87
C SER A 167 -20.26 2.14 -10.35
N ARG A 168 -19.65 3.25 -9.89
CA ARG A 168 -19.52 3.54 -8.47
C ARG A 168 -20.87 3.73 -7.79
N ARG A 169 -21.76 4.53 -8.35
CA ARG A 169 -23.11 4.73 -7.78
C ARG A 169 -23.91 3.43 -7.71
N ARG A 170 -23.77 2.54 -8.71
CA ARG A 170 -24.40 1.21 -8.70
C ARG A 170 -23.85 0.32 -7.57
N ALA A 171 -22.53 0.31 -7.38
CA ALA A 171 -21.90 -0.41 -6.27
C ALA A 171 -22.36 0.13 -4.90
N GLU A 172 -22.45 1.45 -4.76
CA GLU A 172 -22.92 2.12 -3.53
C GLU A 172 -24.38 1.76 -3.23
N ALA A 173 -25.26 1.73 -4.25
CA ALA A 173 -26.66 1.34 -4.09
C ALA A 173 -26.82 -0.10 -3.58
N VAL A 174 -26.06 -1.05 -4.14
CA VAL A 174 -26.06 -2.45 -3.70
C VAL A 174 -25.49 -2.57 -2.28
N ALA A 175 -24.37 -1.92 -1.98
CA ALA A 175 -23.76 -1.96 -0.65
C ALA A 175 -24.69 -1.39 0.43
N SER A 176 -25.37 -0.27 0.13
CA SER A 176 -26.35 0.33 1.02
C SER A 176 -27.53 -0.59 1.25
N TYR A 177 -28.08 -1.18 0.18
CA TYR A 177 -29.19 -2.13 0.29
C TYR A 177 -28.84 -3.31 1.19
N LEU A 178 -27.69 -3.95 0.98
CA LEU A 178 -27.28 -5.11 1.79
C LEU A 178 -27.12 -4.74 3.27
N ARG A 179 -26.51 -3.61 3.57
CA ARG A 179 -26.33 -3.11 4.93
C ARG A 179 -27.66 -2.78 5.61
N GLU A 180 -28.55 -2.09 4.93
CA GLU A 180 -29.86 -1.66 5.45
C GLU A 180 -30.79 -2.83 5.69
N HIS A 181 -30.64 -3.92 4.89
CA HIS A 181 -31.44 -5.14 5.03
C HIS A 181 -30.74 -6.24 5.87
N GLY A 182 -29.72 -5.87 6.64
CA GLY A 182 -29.24 -6.69 7.75
C GLY A 182 -28.09 -7.65 7.43
N LEU A 183 -27.36 -7.46 6.31
CA LEU A 183 -26.12 -8.20 6.11
C LEU A 183 -25.08 -7.78 7.16
N LYS A 184 -24.61 -8.74 7.95
CA LYS A 184 -23.65 -8.49 9.04
C LYS A 184 -22.23 -8.52 8.51
N ALA A 185 -21.51 -7.39 8.55
CA ALA A 185 -20.10 -7.29 8.20
C ALA A 185 -19.39 -6.18 8.99
N ASP A 186 -18.09 -6.38 9.26
CA ASP A 186 -17.26 -5.39 9.96
C ASP A 186 -16.99 -4.18 9.06
N SER A 187 -16.92 -4.40 7.75
CA SER A 187 -16.69 -3.33 6.77
C SER A 187 -17.40 -3.58 5.44
N PHE A 188 -17.83 -2.48 4.79
CA PHE A 188 -18.35 -2.46 3.42
C PHE A 188 -17.50 -1.51 2.58
N ALA A 189 -17.07 -1.97 1.41
CA ALA A 189 -16.41 -1.14 0.42
C ALA A 189 -17.18 -1.18 -0.90
N ALA A 190 -17.41 0.00 -1.51
CA ALA A 190 -18.04 0.12 -2.81
C ALA A 190 -17.05 0.78 -3.79
N THR A 191 -16.81 0.13 -4.92
CA THR A 191 -15.86 0.58 -5.93
C THR A 191 -16.49 0.57 -7.31
N GLY A 192 -16.28 1.63 -8.10
CA GLY A 192 -16.60 1.67 -9.53
C GLY A 192 -15.34 1.38 -10.35
N ARG A 193 -15.46 0.55 -11.37
CA ARG A 193 -14.39 0.22 -12.31
C ARG A 193 -14.69 0.71 -13.73
N GLY A 194 -15.89 1.31 -13.97
CA GLY A 194 -16.32 1.71 -15.28
C GLY A 194 -16.30 0.52 -16.24
N GLU A 195 -15.77 0.71 -17.43
CA GLU A 195 -15.62 -0.29 -18.48
C GLU A 195 -14.34 -1.16 -18.34
N ALA A 196 -13.55 -0.94 -17.29
CA ALA A 196 -12.37 -1.76 -17.03
C ALA A 196 -12.76 -3.22 -16.71
N ASP A 197 -11.85 -4.15 -17.04
CA ASP A 197 -12.00 -5.58 -16.77
C ASP A 197 -13.30 -6.18 -17.39
N PRO A 198 -13.50 -6.09 -18.69
CA PRO A 198 -14.70 -6.62 -19.35
C PRO A 198 -14.81 -8.13 -19.19
N ALA A 199 -15.98 -8.61 -18.79
CA ALA A 199 -16.27 -10.04 -18.67
C ALA A 199 -16.54 -10.71 -20.02
N ALA A 200 -16.88 -9.92 -21.05
CA ALA A 200 -17.14 -10.37 -22.41
C ALA A 200 -16.79 -9.26 -23.40
N SER A 201 -16.76 -9.60 -24.72
CA SER A 201 -16.53 -8.59 -25.76
C SER A 201 -17.60 -7.49 -25.74
N ASN A 202 -17.18 -6.23 -25.87
CA ASN A 202 -18.07 -5.08 -26.03
C ASN A 202 -18.66 -4.93 -27.43
N ASP A 203 -18.21 -5.73 -28.40
CA ASP A 203 -18.66 -5.66 -29.80
C ASP A 203 -20.11 -6.15 -29.95
N THR A 204 -20.55 -7.09 -29.12
CA THR A 204 -21.89 -7.67 -29.17
C THR A 204 -22.82 -7.10 -28.08
N ALA A 205 -24.10 -7.06 -28.35
CA ALA A 205 -25.10 -6.62 -27.37
C ALA A 205 -25.11 -7.52 -26.12
N GLU A 206 -24.98 -8.82 -26.31
CA GLU A 206 -24.95 -9.83 -25.27
C GLU A 206 -23.68 -9.68 -24.40
N GLY A 207 -22.54 -9.38 -25.03
CA GLY A 207 -21.28 -9.13 -24.32
C GLY A 207 -21.36 -7.84 -23.50
N ARG A 208 -21.90 -6.76 -24.06
CA ARG A 208 -22.15 -5.53 -23.29
C ARG A 208 -23.08 -5.77 -22.11
N ALA A 209 -24.16 -6.53 -22.29
CA ALA A 209 -25.04 -6.89 -21.19
C ALA A 209 -24.32 -7.64 -20.07
N ARG A 210 -23.37 -8.51 -20.40
CA ARG A 210 -22.52 -9.19 -19.39
C ARG A 210 -21.55 -8.24 -18.70
N ASN A 211 -21.09 -7.21 -19.38
CA ASN A 211 -20.17 -6.22 -18.79
C ASN A 211 -20.89 -5.28 -17.82
N ARG A 212 -22.18 -4.96 -18.04
CA ARG A 212 -23.02 -4.22 -17.09
C ARG A 212 -23.36 -5.10 -15.89
N ARG A 213 -22.47 -5.15 -14.88
CA ARG A 213 -22.60 -6.02 -13.72
C ARG A 213 -22.17 -5.34 -12.43
N VAL A 214 -22.63 -5.89 -11.34
CA VAL A 214 -22.12 -5.60 -10.00
C VAL A 214 -21.68 -6.92 -9.36
N GLU A 215 -20.47 -6.98 -8.87
CA GLU A 215 -19.87 -8.11 -8.19
C GLU A 215 -19.85 -7.84 -6.69
N ILE A 216 -20.29 -8.81 -5.90
CA ILE A 216 -20.29 -8.78 -4.44
C ILE A 216 -19.36 -9.89 -3.97
N LEU A 217 -18.33 -9.52 -3.21
CA LEU A 217 -17.39 -10.45 -2.60
C LEU A 217 -17.57 -10.43 -1.08
N LEU A 218 -18.01 -11.56 -0.52
CA LEU A 218 -18.22 -11.76 0.91
C LEU A 218 -16.99 -12.48 1.49
N GLN A 219 -16.26 -11.84 2.38
CA GLN A 219 -15.06 -12.39 3.02
C GLN A 219 -15.35 -12.73 4.48
N LYS A 220 -14.92 -13.90 4.93
CA LYS A 220 -15.05 -14.37 6.31
C LYS A 220 -13.85 -14.04 7.15
#